data_b2de180d923bdeff877b6cc21fe8810e
#
_entry.id   b2de180d923bdeff877b6cc21fe8810e
#
_cell.length_a   1.000
_cell.length_b   1.000
_cell.length_c   1.000
_cell.angle_alpha   90.00
_cell.angle_beta   90.00
_cell.angle_gamma   90.00
#
_symmetry.space_group_name_H-M   'P 1'
#
loop_
_entity.id
_entity.type
_entity.pdbx_description
1 polymer ?
#
loop_
_entity_poly.entity_id
_entity_poly.type
_entity_poly.pdbx_seq_one_letter_code
_entity_poly.pdbx_strand_id
1 'polypeptide(L)'
;MIRNIALIFFLLILSACSKQSGEDEQHKGYYYTGSLFDPYIAQGSIFTREVKNMPLATNSAAIAAYMPKMPAEYLPERFKKTVLTTLSTTSYNIPIYVVDSNNPSQEYANFESKDNRVIYKKDLVQYTTGRIPLPKYAQPAGGGDKSFAVYDRATGIMREYFYAVKDEKGTWHFAASGYFKAKPNFKDLGKDNFTMQHTTGGSAVVCMLNPLSQIGIAEARKGEICHALSFTIANAGKGFSYPAKQGDGTSTNPNAPLEGQWFRIDPNIDLNKLKLRPFTLLVAKAVQKYGGYAADKNLFCHTFTAEHPINEMVQGKPNPWEKGGDIYEKYNGIDLNDFPWHLTQWAPVDWGK
;
A
#
# COMPACT_ATOMS: atom_id res chain seq x y z
N MET A 1 -8.09 -62.93 14.00
CA MET A 1 -8.95 -61.74 13.63
C MET A 1 -8.30 -60.50 14.20
N ILE A 2 -7.47 -59.84 13.44
CA ILE A 2 -6.79 -58.61 13.86
C ILE A 2 -7.33 -57.50 12.96
N ARG A 3 -8.06 -56.56 13.58
CA ARG A 3 -8.63 -55.38 12.91
C ARG A 3 -7.57 -54.29 12.83
N ASN A 4 -7.11 -53.98 11.61
CA ASN A 4 -6.30 -52.85 11.33
C ASN A 4 -7.17 -51.56 11.41
N ILE A 5 -6.85 -50.68 12.35
CA ILE A 5 -7.38 -49.31 12.43
C ILE A 5 -6.40 -48.45 11.69
N ALA A 6 -6.76 -48.01 10.50
CA ALA A 6 -6.01 -47.01 9.77
C ALA A 6 -6.28 -45.64 10.41
N LEU A 7 -5.26 -45.06 11.03
CA LEU A 7 -5.28 -43.72 11.57
C LEU A 7 -5.01 -42.74 10.40
N ILE A 8 -6.05 -42.07 9.91
CA ILE A 8 -5.91 -41.00 8.93
C ILE A 8 -5.46 -39.75 9.69
N PHE A 9 -4.18 -39.43 9.57
CA PHE A 9 -3.66 -38.13 9.97
C PHE A 9 -4.14 -37.07 8.98
N PHE A 10 -5.10 -36.25 9.39
CA PHE A 10 -5.42 -34.99 8.73
C PHE A 10 -4.28 -34.01 9.04
N LEU A 11 -3.35 -33.85 8.10
CA LEU A 11 -2.39 -32.74 8.14
C LEU A 11 -3.18 -31.46 7.85
N LEU A 12 -3.56 -30.75 8.91
CA LEU A 12 -3.91 -29.35 8.84
C LEU A 12 -2.64 -28.58 8.42
N ILE A 13 -2.52 -28.28 7.12
CA ILE A 13 -1.55 -27.31 6.64
C ILE A 13 -2.06 -25.94 7.10
N LEU A 14 -1.69 -25.54 8.30
CA LEU A 14 -1.71 -24.16 8.70
C LEU A 14 -0.67 -23.45 7.83
N SER A 15 -1.13 -22.86 6.72
CA SER A 15 -0.36 -21.90 5.96
C SER A 15 -0.22 -20.63 6.81
N ALA A 16 0.66 -20.70 7.80
CA ALA A 16 1.16 -19.52 8.45
C ALA A 16 2.04 -18.80 7.44
N CYS A 17 1.80 -17.51 7.21
CA CYS A 17 2.82 -16.63 6.60
C CYS A 17 4.10 -16.80 7.42
N SER A 18 4.95 -17.73 7.00
CA SER A 18 6.16 -18.08 7.72
C SER A 18 7.10 -16.89 7.70
N LYS A 19 7.57 -16.50 8.85
CA LYS A 19 8.75 -15.64 8.99
C LYS A 19 9.89 -16.26 8.19
N GLN A 20 10.15 -15.73 7.02
CA GLN A 20 11.38 -15.98 6.34
C GLN A 20 12.41 -15.07 7.02
N SER A 21 13.06 -15.57 8.07
CA SER A 21 14.31 -15.02 8.57
C SER A 21 15.34 -15.23 7.46
N GLY A 22 15.37 -14.29 6.51
CA GLY A 22 16.51 -14.19 5.61
C GLY A 22 17.72 -13.86 6.47
N GLU A 23 18.67 -14.76 6.56
CA GLU A 23 20.00 -14.42 7.04
C GLU A 23 20.49 -13.26 6.18
N ASP A 24 20.73 -12.12 6.83
CA ASP A 24 21.27 -10.91 6.22
C ASP A 24 22.69 -11.24 5.71
N GLU A 25 22.83 -11.72 4.49
CA GLU A 25 24.10 -11.64 3.79
C GLU A 25 24.51 -10.17 3.73
N GLN A 26 25.71 -9.89 4.21
CA GLN A 26 26.32 -8.56 4.15
C GLN A 26 26.53 -8.17 2.68
N HIS A 27 25.49 -7.64 2.04
CA HIS A 27 25.60 -7.11 0.70
C HIS A 27 26.31 -5.76 0.73
N LYS A 28 27.32 -5.64 -0.09
CA LYS A 28 27.98 -4.36 -0.45
C LYS A 28 26.99 -3.48 -1.23
N GLY A 29 26.06 -2.85 -0.56
CA GLY A 29 25.02 -2.01 -1.12
C GLY A 29 23.70 -2.29 -0.41
N TYR A 30 23.08 -1.26 0.08
CA TYR A 30 21.86 -1.29 0.86
C TYR A 30 20.64 -1.61 0.02
N TYR A 31 20.54 -2.84 -0.48
CA TYR A 31 19.37 -3.27 -1.22
C TYR A 31 18.53 -4.20 -0.35
N TYR A 32 17.41 -3.71 0.10
CA TYR A 32 16.44 -4.56 0.77
C TYR A 32 15.74 -5.44 -0.28
N THR A 33 15.85 -6.74 -0.11
CA THR A 33 15.26 -7.74 -1.01
C THR A 33 14.16 -8.57 -0.35
N GLY A 34 13.85 -8.29 0.92
CA GLY A 34 12.79 -8.97 1.67
C GLY A 34 11.40 -8.41 1.36
N SER A 35 10.38 -9.02 1.97
CA SER A 35 9.04 -8.44 1.96
C SER A 35 9.07 -7.06 2.63
N LEU A 36 8.53 -6.05 2.00
CA LEU A 36 8.34 -4.72 2.61
C LEU A 36 7.58 -4.79 3.92
N PHE A 37 6.84 -5.87 4.09
CA PHE A 37 5.95 -6.07 5.20
C PHE A 37 6.63 -6.55 6.47
N ASP A 38 7.63 -7.40 6.35
CA ASP A 38 8.24 -8.09 7.50
C ASP A 38 8.95 -7.17 8.51
N PRO A 39 9.67 -6.12 8.13
CA PRO A 39 10.39 -5.32 9.12
C PRO A 39 9.53 -4.26 9.81
N TYR A 40 8.37 -3.88 9.26
CA TYR A 40 7.69 -2.67 9.72
C TYR A 40 6.37 -2.88 10.43
N ILE A 41 5.66 -3.95 10.13
CA ILE A 41 4.30 -4.13 10.63
C ILE A 41 4.25 -5.22 11.67
N ALA A 42 3.82 -4.83 12.86
CA ALA A 42 3.54 -5.79 13.90
C ALA A 42 2.34 -6.67 13.50
N GLN A 43 2.48 -7.97 13.71
CA GLN A 43 1.34 -8.88 13.65
C GLN A 43 0.23 -8.39 14.57
N GLY A 44 -1.00 -8.44 14.08
CA GLY A 44 -2.16 -7.95 14.82
C GLY A 44 -2.49 -6.47 14.58
N SER A 45 -1.75 -5.79 13.69
CA SER A 45 -2.18 -4.48 13.17
C SER A 45 -3.48 -4.60 12.38
N ILE A 46 -4.14 -3.47 12.14
CA ILE A 46 -5.33 -3.43 11.29
C ILE A 46 -5.06 -3.98 9.88
N PHE A 47 -3.82 -3.89 9.38
CA PHE A 47 -3.46 -4.34 8.04
C PHE A 47 -3.22 -5.85 7.93
N THR A 48 -2.91 -6.53 9.04
CA THR A 48 -2.73 -7.99 9.08
C THR A 48 -3.91 -8.72 9.67
N ARG A 49 -4.94 -7.99 10.09
CA ARG A 49 -6.16 -8.56 10.65
C ARG A 49 -7.02 -9.18 9.55
N GLU A 50 -7.45 -10.41 9.75
CA GLU A 50 -8.45 -11.01 8.88
C GLU A 50 -9.81 -10.31 9.02
N VAL A 51 -10.44 -10.03 7.88
CA VAL A 51 -11.70 -9.26 7.81
C VAL A 51 -12.94 -10.14 7.67
N LYS A 52 -12.81 -11.46 7.87
CA LYS A 52 -13.93 -12.40 7.73
C LYS A 52 -15.19 -11.98 8.53
N ASN A 53 -15.00 -11.38 9.70
CA ASN A 53 -16.08 -10.95 10.59
C ASN A 53 -16.31 -9.43 10.54
N MET A 54 -15.83 -8.74 9.51
CA MET A 54 -16.07 -7.31 9.32
C MET A 54 -17.58 -7.04 9.16
N PRO A 55 -18.20 -6.17 9.98
CA PRO A 55 -19.60 -5.80 9.81
C PRO A 55 -19.81 -5.06 8.49
N LEU A 56 -21.02 -5.09 7.99
CA LEU A 56 -21.36 -4.44 6.73
C LEU A 56 -22.11 -3.13 6.97
N ALA A 57 -21.76 -2.10 6.20
CA ALA A 57 -22.55 -0.89 6.11
C ALA A 57 -23.96 -1.22 5.57
N THR A 58 -24.95 -0.46 5.99
CA THR A 58 -26.34 -0.66 5.55
C THR A 58 -26.51 -0.52 4.03
N ASN A 59 -25.69 0.32 3.40
CA ASN A 59 -25.66 0.52 1.95
C ASN A 59 -24.53 -0.26 1.24
N SER A 60 -23.90 -1.24 1.90
CA SER A 60 -22.76 -2.00 1.35
C SER A 60 -23.03 -2.56 -0.05
N ALA A 61 -24.18 -3.14 -0.29
CA ALA A 61 -24.55 -3.66 -1.62
C ALA A 61 -24.69 -2.57 -2.68
N ALA A 62 -25.21 -1.40 -2.30
CA ALA A 62 -25.34 -0.25 -3.19
C ALA A 62 -23.96 0.34 -3.55
N ILE A 63 -23.04 0.38 -2.58
CA ILE A 63 -21.64 0.75 -2.83
C ILE A 63 -21.02 -0.23 -3.83
N ALA A 64 -21.10 -1.54 -3.59
CA ALA A 64 -20.54 -2.56 -4.47
C ALA A 64 -21.09 -2.46 -5.90
N ALA A 65 -22.38 -2.16 -6.06
CA ALA A 65 -23.01 -1.97 -7.37
C ALA A 65 -22.58 -0.64 -8.05
N TYR A 66 -22.14 0.35 -7.28
CA TYR A 66 -21.68 1.63 -7.80
C TYR A 66 -20.21 1.60 -8.22
N MET A 67 -19.34 0.87 -7.52
CA MET A 67 -17.91 0.82 -7.77
C MET A 67 -17.54 0.60 -9.25
N PRO A 68 -18.08 -0.38 -9.97
CA PRO A 68 -17.71 -0.59 -11.38
C PRO A 68 -18.20 0.54 -12.31
N LYS A 69 -19.12 1.37 -11.87
CA LYS A 69 -19.70 2.48 -12.68
C LYS A 69 -18.97 3.80 -12.47
N MET A 70 -18.42 3.98 -11.28
CA MET A 70 -17.80 5.23 -10.84
C MET A 70 -16.71 5.75 -11.80
N PRO A 71 -15.76 4.96 -12.31
CA PRO A 71 -14.73 5.47 -13.22
C PRO A 71 -15.30 6.12 -14.48
N ALA A 72 -16.42 5.62 -15.00
CA ALA A 72 -17.04 6.15 -16.19
C ALA A 72 -17.59 7.59 -16.03
N GLU A 73 -17.83 8.03 -14.80
CA GLU A 73 -18.29 9.41 -14.51
C GLU A 73 -17.14 10.42 -14.65
N TYR A 74 -15.89 10.00 -14.51
CA TYR A 74 -14.71 10.86 -14.46
C TYR A 74 -13.77 10.69 -15.64
N LEU A 75 -13.78 9.53 -16.28
CA LEU A 75 -12.94 9.28 -17.45
C LEU A 75 -13.39 10.14 -18.63
N PRO A 76 -12.45 10.74 -19.37
CA PRO A 76 -12.76 11.30 -20.69
C PRO A 76 -13.46 10.27 -21.57
N GLU A 77 -14.41 10.71 -22.42
CA GLU A 77 -15.26 9.85 -23.24
C GLU A 77 -14.47 8.76 -24.01
N ARG A 78 -13.29 9.14 -24.53
CA ARG A 78 -12.38 8.24 -25.25
C ARG A 78 -11.85 7.05 -24.42
N PHE A 79 -11.88 7.12 -23.09
CA PHE A 79 -11.37 6.11 -22.19
C PHE A 79 -12.46 5.34 -21.43
N LYS A 80 -13.72 5.80 -21.49
CA LYS A 80 -14.82 5.22 -20.70
C LYS A 80 -15.05 3.72 -20.89
N LYS A 81 -14.55 3.15 -21.98
CA LYS A 81 -14.74 1.73 -22.31
C LYS A 81 -13.54 0.84 -22.04
N THR A 82 -12.40 1.39 -21.60
CA THR A 82 -11.13 0.66 -21.70
C THR A 82 -10.47 0.30 -20.36
N VAL A 83 -10.65 1.07 -19.31
CA VAL A 83 -9.92 0.82 -18.05
C VAL A 83 -10.79 1.16 -16.85
N LEU A 84 -11.14 0.16 -16.05
CA LEU A 84 -11.88 0.31 -14.79
C LEU A 84 -10.96 0.24 -13.57
N THR A 85 -9.94 -0.62 -13.63
CA THR A 85 -9.02 -0.87 -12.51
C THR A 85 -7.62 -1.06 -13.04
N THR A 86 -6.66 -0.33 -12.47
CA THR A 86 -5.27 -0.35 -12.87
C THR A 86 -4.34 -0.73 -11.71
N LEU A 87 -3.06 -0.91 -12.04
CA LEU A 87 -1.97 -1.06 -11.08
C LEU A 87 -0.93 0.04 -11.30
N SER A 88 -0.60 0.76 -10.25
CA SER A 88 0.48 1.75 -10.23
C SER A 88 1.78 1.07 -9.81
N THR A 89 2.79 1.07 -10.68
CA THR A 89 4.05 0.33 -10.46
C THR A 89 5.29 1.22 -10.38
N THR A 90 5.30 2.36 -11.07
CA THR A 90 6.45 3.28 -11.13
C THR A 90 6.08 4.75 -10.97
N SER A 91 4.79 5.07 -11.07
CA SER A 91 4.27 6.42 -10.94
C SER A 91 3.13 6.45 -9.94
N TYR A 92 3.04 7.47 -9.11
CA TYR A 92 2.02 7.63 -8.08
C TYR A 92 1.95 6.47 -7.07
N ASN A 93 3.02 5.67 -6.98
CA ASN A 93 3.31 4.75 -5.88
C ASN A 93 4.40 5.36 -5.00
N ILE A 94 4.84 4.64 -3.99
CA ILE A 94 5.81 5.18 -3.02
C ILE A 94 7.00 4.24 -2.93
N PRO A 95 8.16 4.59 -3.57
CA PRO A 95 9.41 3.88 -3.35
C PRO A 95 9.77 3.88 -1.87
N ILE A 96 10.17 2.73 -1.34
CA ILE A 96 10.62 2.62 0.05
C ILE A 96 12.10 2.28 0.06
N TYR A 97 12.89 3.17 0.68
CA TYR A 97 14.31 2.96 0.88
C TYR A 97 14.54 2.44 2.30
N VAL A 98 14.95 1.19 2.40
CA VAL A 98 15.30 0.58 3.69
C VAL A 98 16.76 0.86 3.97
N VAL A 99 17.02 1.48 5.10
CA VAL A 99 18.35 1.94 5.52
C VAL A 99 18.65 1.46 6.94
N ASP A 100 19.91 1.54 7.33
CA ASP A 100 20.36 1.22 8.69
C ASP A 100 21.35 2.28 9.16
N SER A 101 20.90 3.19 10.01
CA SER A 101 21.74 4.28 10.52
C SER A 101 22.85 3.80 11.48
N ASN A 102 22.84 2.56 11.94
CA ASN A 102 23.93 1.95 12.69
C ASN A 102 25.05 1.43 11.78
N ASN A 103 24.80 1.29 10.47
CA ASN A 103 25.83 0.85 9.56
C ASN A 103 26.80 1.99 9.23
N PRO A 104 28.12 1.85 9.46
CA PRO A 104 29.08 2.93 9.21
C PRO A 104 29.20 3.33 7.74
N SER A 105 28.78 2.46 6.81
CA SER A 105 28.77 2.75 5.36
C SER A 105 27.45 3.35 4.89
N GLN A 106 26.50 3.63 5.80
CA GLN A 106 25.21 4.22 5.43
C GLN A 106 25.42 5.61 4.77
N GLU A 107 24.82 5.78 3.61
CA GLU A 107 24.78 7.05 2.90
C GLU A 107 23.71 7.97 3.50
N TYR A 108 23.91 9.26 3.40
CA TYR A 108 23.01 10.28 3.94
C TYR A 108 22.78 11.38 2.91
N ALA A 109 21.64 12.02 3.02
CA ALA A 109 21.30 13.22 2.27
C ALA A 109 20.77 14.30 3.21
N ASN A 110 20.91 15.57 2.81
CA ASN A 110 20.32 16.69 3.53
C ASN A 110 18.89 16.94 3.04
N PHE A 111 18.00 17.22 3.98
CA PHE A 111 16.59 17.51 3.74
C PHE A 111 16.21 18.86 4.33
N GLU A 112 15.53 19.67 3.55
CA GLU A 112 15.01 20.98 3.93
C GLU A 112 13.54 21.13 3.50
N SER A 113 12.71 21.67 4.37
CA SER A 113 11.36 22.07 4.02
C SER A 113 11.39 23.43 3.33
N LYS A 114 10.91 23.51 2.09
CA LYS A 114 10.87 24.76 1.30
C LYS A 114 9.51 25.44 1.29
N ASP A 115 8.46 24.76 1.70
CA ASP A 115 7.12 25.23 1.38
C ASP A 115 6.38 25.78 2.59
N ASN A 116 6.05 27.06 2.53
CA ASN A 116 5.21 27.74 3.52
C ASN A 116 3.74 27.28 3.45
N ARG A 117 3.36 26.46 2.48
CA ARG A 117 1.98 25.93 2.33
C ARG A 117 1.72 24.78 3.29
N VAL A 118 2.74 24.23 3.90
CA VAL A 118 2.60 23.14 4.85
C VAL A 118 2.64 23.66 6.26
N ILE A 119 1.51 23.53 6.96
CA ILE A 119 1.42 23.86 8.38
C ILE A 119 2.05 22.71 9.17
N TYR A 120 3.36 22.73 9.33
CA TYR A 120 4.05 21.78 10.17
C TYR A 120 3.87 22.13 11.64
N LYS A 121 3.60 21.11 12.45
CA LYS A 121 4.00 21.21 13.85
C LYS A 121 5.53 21.18 13.89
N LYS A 122 6.13 22.10 14.62
CA LYS A 122 7.60 22.20 14.76
C LYS A 122 8.24 20.86 15.13
N ASP A 123 7.53 20.03 15.87
CA ASP A 123 7.99 18.71 16.32
C ASP A 123 8.20 17.70 15.21
N LEU A 124 7.53 17.85 14.04
CA LEU A 124 7.69 16.95 12.92
C LEU A 124 8.94 17.23 12.11
N VAL A 125 9.29 18.49 12.00
CA VAL A 125 10.42 18.96 11.17
C VAL A 125 11.73 18.36 11.63
N GLN A 126 11.93 18.22 12.94
CA GLN A 126 13.16 17.64 13.50
C GLN A 126 13.44 16.19 13.09
N TYR A 127 12.40 15.42 12.73
CA TYR A 127 12.54 14.03 12.30
C TYR A 127 12.61 13.85 10.79
N THR A 128 12.23 14.86 10.03
CA THR A 128 12.13 14.78 8.57
C THR A 128 13.06 15.74 7.83
N THR A 129 13.79 16.60 8.56
CA THR A 129 14.80 17.53 8.01
C THR A 129 16.19 17.23 8.55
N GLY A 130 17.19 17.91 8.01
CA GLY A 130 18.58 17.72 8.35
C GLY A 130 19.19 16.51 7.63
N ARG A 131 20.11 15.85 8.28
CA ARG A 131 20.85 14.71 7.70
C ARG A 131 20.09 13.41 7.90
N ILE A 132 19.48 12.91 6.85
CA ILE A 132 18.65 11.70 6.85
C ILE A 132 19.39 10.56 6.13
N PRO A 133 19.39 9.32 6.65
CA PRO A 133 19.95 8.18 5.95
C PRO A 133 19.16 7.93 4.66
N LEU A 134 19.85 7.95 3.52
CA LEU A 134 19.26 7.77 2.20
C LEU A 134 20.33 7.31 1.21
N PRO A 135 20.09 6.29 0.39
CA PRO A 135 21.04 5.90 -0.65
C PRO A 135 21.14 6.96 -1.74
N LYS A 136 22.33 7.11 -2.33
CA LYS A 136 22.58 8.12 -3.38
C LYS A 136 21.73 7.92 -4.62
N TYR A 137 21.34 6.68 -4.92
CA TYR A 137 20.48 6.36 -6.06
C TYR A 137 19.00 6.71 -5.83
N ALA A 138 18.64 7.15 -4.63
CA ALA A 138 17.25 7.44 -4.32
C ALA A 138 16.67 8.49 -5.26
N GLN A 139 15.47 8.22 -5.69
CA GLN A 139 14.63 9.10 -6.51
C GLN A 139 13.15 8.90 -6.13
N PRO A 140 12.33 9.91 -6.30
CA PRO A 140 10.90 9.77 -6.04
C PRO A 140 10.22 8.95 -7.14
N ALA A 141 9.00 8.49 -6.86
CA ALA A 141 8.15 7.91 -7.90
C ALA A 141 7.91 8.89 -9.04
N GLY A 142 7.61 8.37 -10.20
CA GLY A 142 7.11 9.13 -11.34
C GLY A 142 5.76 9.80 -11.03
N GLY A 143 5.36 10.71 -11.89
CA GLY A 143 4.13 11.48 -11.72
C GLY A 143 4.32 12.80 -10.99
N GLY A 144 3.22 13.47 -10.67
CA GLY A 144 3.19 14.79 -10.05
C GLY A 144 3.59 14.81 -8.59
N ASP A 145 3.29 13.73 -7.86
CA ASP A 145 3.42 13.66 -6.40
C ASP A 145 4.87 13.52 -5.93
N LYS A 146 5.74 12.94 -6.76
CA LYS A 146 7.17 12.80 -6.47
C LYS A 146 7.43 12.32 -5.05
N SER A 147 6.69 11.28 -4.62
CA SER A 147 6.77 10.75 -3.27
C SER A 147 7.79 9.65 -3.13
N PHE A 148 8.35 9.49 -1.94
CA PHE A 148 9.09 8.31 -1.49
C PHE A 148 9.08 8.21 0.03
N ALA A 149 9.42 7.03 0.55
CA ALA A 149 9.56 6.77 1.97
C ALA A 149 10.96 6.22 2.31
N VAL A 150 11.39 6.46 3.54
CA VAL A 150 12.66 5.96 4.09
C VAL A 150 12.39 5.25 5.39
N TYR A 151 12.70 3.96 5.47
CA TYR A 151 12.62 3.19 6.69
C TYR A 151 14.00 2.92 7.26
N ASP A 152 14.26 3.44 8.45
CA ASP A 152 15.51 3.22 9.17
C ASP A 152 15.35 2.07 10.19
N ARG A 153 15.96 0.94 9.89
CA ARG A 153 15.89 -0.28 10.72
C ARG A 153 16.49 -0.07 12.11
N ALA A 154 17.53 0.73 12.24
CA ALA A 154 18.19 0.99 13.51
C ALA A 154 17.26 1.71 14.49
N THR A 155 16.49 2.65 14.01
CA THR A 155 15.60 3.47 14.84
C THR A 155 14.15 3.02 14.82
N GLY A 156 13.77 2.22 13.83
CA GLY A 156 12.38 1.84 13.55
C GLY A 156 11.54 3.02 13.03
N ILE A 157 12.17 4.08 12.56
CA ILE A 157 11.47 5.27 12.06
C ILE A 157 11.25 5.14 10.57
N MET A 158 9.98 5.23 10.14
CA MET A 158 9.57 5.46 8.76
C MET A 158 9.38 6.97 8.56
N ARG A 159 9.96 7.48 7.49
CA ARG A 159 9.76 8.86 7.03
C ARG A 159 9.18 8.84 5.65
N GLU A 160 8.31 9.76 5.35
CA GLU A 160 7.72 9.91 4.04
C GLU A 160 7.79 11.35 3.57
N TYR A 161 8.02 11.50 2.29
CA TYR A 161 8.17 12.80 1.64
C TYR A 161 7.24 12.89 0.45
N PHE A 162 6.55 14.00 0.34
CA PHE A 162 5.69 14.36 -0.77
C PHE A 162 6.27 15.56 -1.50
N TYR A 163 6.20 15.52 -2.83
CA TYR A 163 6.77 16.51 -3.72
C TYR A 163 8.27 16.76 -3.43
N ALA A 164 9.01 15.66 -3.35
CA ALA A 164 10.43 15.68 -3.05
C ALA A 164 11.26 15.96 -4.32
N VAL A 165 12.08 16.98 -4.26
CA VAL A 165 12.95 17.41 -5.36
C VAL A 165 14.36 17.64 -4.83
N LYS A 166 15.35 17.12 -5.52
CA LYS A 166 16.77 17.35 -5.21
C LYS A 166 17.26 18.57 -5.98
N ASP A 167 17.92 19.50 -5.30
CA ASP A 167 18.56 20.65 -5.93
C ASP A 167 19.95 20.30 -6.51
N GLU A 168 20.59 21.26 -7.18
CA GLU A 168 21.90 21.10 -7.78
C GLU A 168 23.02 20.82 -6.76
N LYS A 169 22.82 21.17 -5.50
CA LYS A 169 23.75 20.91 -4.39
C LYS A 169 23.53 19.54 -3.76
N GLY A 170 22.51 18.81 -4.21
CA GLY A 170 22.16 17.49 -3.69
C GLY A 170 21.26 17.53 -2.45
N THR A 171 20.75 18.69 -2.06
CA THR A 171 19.80 18.83 -0.96
C THR A 171 18.39 18.51 -1.44
N TRP A 172 17.67 17.71 -0.68
CA TRP A 172 16.27 17.39 -0.91
C TRP A 172 15.36 18.45 -0.32
N HIS A 173 14.41 18.89 -1.12
CA HIS A 173 13.35 19.80 -0.73
C HIS A 173 12.01 19.11 -0.93
N PHE A 174 11.06 19.34 -0.05
CA PHE A 174 9.75 18.68 -0.08
C PHE A 174 8.63 19.64 0.32
N ALA A 175 7.43 19.40 -0.18
CA ALA A 175 6.25 20.17 0.16
C ALA A 175 5.58 19.65 1.45
N ALA A 176 5.59 18.33 1.65
CA ALA A 176 5.08 17.71 2.87
C ALA A 176 5.93 16.53 3.28
N SER A 177 5.96 16.25 4.58
CA SER A 177 6.58 15.06 5.13
C SER A 177 5.85 14.57 6.36
N GLY A 178 6.09 13.32 6.70
CA GLY A 178 5.62 12.73 7.94
C GLY A 178 6.61 11.71 8.44
N TYR A 179 6.45 11.28 9.68
CA TYR A 179 7.20 10.15 10.24
C TYR A 179 6.35 9.37 11.22
N PHE A 180 6.72 8.11 11.43
CA PHE A 180 6.21 7.32 12.53
C PHE A 180 7.22 6.25 12.95
N LYS A 181 7.08 5.75 14.17
CA LYS A 181 7.84 4.60 14.64
C LYS A 181 7.10 3.33 14.28
N ALA A 182 7.70 2.51 13.44
CA ALA A 182 7.08 1.28 12.93
C ALA A 182 6.98 0.14 13.96
N LYS A 183 7.31 0.37 15.22
CA LYS A 183 7.18 -0.62 16.33
C LYS A 183 6.06 -0.21 17.29
N PRO A 184 5.47 -1.17 17.90
CA PRO A 184 4.76 -2.41 17.56
C PRO A 184 3.25 -2.37 17.76
N ASN A 185 2.60 -1.24 17.96
CA ASN A 185 1.17 -1.18 18.25
C ASN A 185 0.46 -0.24 17.29
N PHE A 186 0.23 -0.72 16.06
CA PHE A 186 -0.75 -0.08 15.19
C PHE A 186 -2.20 -0.16 15.73
N LYS A 187 -2.42 -0.74 16.90
CA LYS A 187 -3.68 -0.58 17.63
C LYS A 187 -4.00 0.88 17.97
N ASP A 188 -2.96 1.71 18.05
CA ASP A 188 -3.07 3.13 18.37
C ASP A 188 -2.86 4.05 17.15
N LEU A 189 -3.23 3.60 15.97
CA LEU A 189 -3.24 4.42 14.75
C LEU A 189 -4.12 5.69 14.86
N GLY A 190 -4.33 6.20 15.99
CA GLY A 190 -5.15 7.38 16.22
C GLY A 190 -4.66 8.27 17.31
N LYS A 191 -3.82 7.79 18.20
CA LYS A 191 -3.54 8.58 19.40
C LYS A 191 -2.27 9.38 19.29
N ASP A 192 -1.08 8.83 19.36
CA ASP A 192 0.12 9.66 19.45
C ASP A 192 1.27 9.22 18.56
N ASN A 193 1.19 8.04 17.96
CA ASN A 193 2.25 7.48 17.12
C ASN A 193 2.15 7.92 15.64
N PHE A 194 1.05 8.56 15.27
CA PHE A 194 0.82 9.13 13.96
C PHE A 194 0.91 10.64 14.04
N THR A 195 2.09 11.11 13.85
CA THR A 195 2.36 12.54 13.72
C THR A 195 1.97 13.07 12.34
N MET A 196 0.95 12.49 11.76
CA MET A 196 0.54 12.87 10.45
C MET A 196 -0.42 14.01 10.51
N GLN A 197 0.14 15.08 10.15
CA GLN A 197 -0.63 16.24 9.80
C GLN A 197 -0.24 16.61 8.39
N HIS A 198 -1.08 16.39 7.47
CA HIS A 198 -0.99 16.90 6.11
C HIS A 198 -0.20 16.02 5.13
N THR A 199 -0.97 15.31 4.41
CA THR A 199 -0.65 15.17 3.00
C THR A 199 -1.27 16.35 2.31
N THR A 200 -0.50 17.08 1.58
CA THR A 200 -0.96 18.22 0.79
C THR A 200 -1.63 17.79 -0.51
N GLY A 201 -1.88 16.55 -0.70
CA GLY A 201 -2.45 16.01 -1.90
C GLY A 201 -3.78 15.30 -1.70
N GLY A 202 -4.38 15.41 -0.51
CA GLY A 202 -5.65 14.76 -0.27
C GLY A 202 -5.57 13.27 0.05
N SER A 203 -4.38 12.69 0.10
CA SER A 203 -4.25 11.31 0.53
C SER A 203 -4.83 11.12 1.93
N ALA A 204 -5.91 10.43 1.96
CA ALA A 204 -6.77 10.32 3.11
C ALA A 204 -6.20 9.40 4.16
N VAL A 205 -5.66 8.31 3.71
CA VAL A 205 -4.91 7.42 4.57
C VAL A 205 -3.49 7.84 4.38
N VAL A 206 -3.24 8.91 4.96
CA VAL A 206 -1.94 9.36 5.10
C VAL A 206 -0.92 8.55 4.34
N CYS A 207 -0.16 9.18 3.49
CA CYS A 207 0.86 8.57 2.66
C CYS A 207 1.64 7.43 3.33
N MET A 208 1.87 7.51 4.63
CA MET A 208 2.60 6.49 5.39
C MET A 208 1.94 5.13 5.49
N LEU A 209 0.63 5.03 5.27
CA LEU A 209 -0.05 3.74 5.22
C LEU A 209 -0.01 3.14 3.82
N ASN A 210 0.06 3.97 2.80
CA ASN A 210 0.14 3.50 1.42
C ASN A 210 1.38 2.64 1.15
N PRO A 211 2.60 3.03 1.58
CA PRO A 211 3.75 2.14 1.43
C PRO A 211 3.53 0.76 2.04
N LEU A 212 2.88 0.72 3.20
CA LEU A 212 2.69 -0.53 3.96
C LEU A 212 1.59 -1.43 3.39
N SER A 213 0.78 -0.94 2.49
CA SER A 213 -0.34 -1.65 1.88
C SER A 213 -0.24 -1.76 0.36
N GLN A 214 0.95 -1.58 -0.17
CA GLN A 214 1.27 -1.86 -1.57
C GLN A 214 1.43 -3.36 -1.80
N ILE A 215 1.18 -3.82 -3.02
CA ILE A 215 1.49 -5.19 -3.45
C ILE A 215 3.00 -5.34 -3.53
N GLY A 216 3.59 -6.12 -2.65
CA GLY A 216 5.04 -6.33 -2.59
C GLY A 216 5.57 -7.19 -3.75
N ILE A 217 6.77 -6.88 -4.22
CA ILE A 217 7.47 -7.66 -5.26
C ILE A 217 7.70 -9.10 -4.77
N ALA A 218 8.22 -9.27 -3.54
CA ALA A 218 8.46 -10.59 -2.97
C ALA A 218 7.16 -11.38 -2.78
N GLU A 219 6.08 -10.74 -2.40
CA GLU A 219 4.77 -11.35 -2.24
C GLU A 219 4.17 -11.80 -3.58
N ALA A 220 4.27 -10.98 -4.60
CA ALA A 220 3.83 -11.33 -5.94
C ALA A 220 4.65 -12.51 -6.50
N ARG A 221 5.96 -12.54 -6.25
CA ARG A 221 6.82 -13.70 -6.59
C ARG A 221 6.41 -14.96 -5.86
N LYS A 222 6.12 -14.85 -4.56
CA LYS A 222 5.62 -15.97 -3.76
C LYS A 222 4.24 -16.44 -4.21
N GLY A 223 3.38 -15.51 -4.62
CA GLY A 223 1.98 -15.78 -4.98
C GLY A 223 1.02 -15.69 -3.80
N GLU A 224 1.40 -14.96 -2.76
CA GLU A 224 0.60 -14.75 -1.56
C GLU A 224 0.86 -13.37 -0.99
N ILE A 225 -0.21 -12.62 -0.70
CA ILE A 225 -0.19 -11.33 -0.04
C ILE A 225 -0.85 -11.48 1.33
N CYS A 226 -0.14 -11.11 2.39
CA CYS A 226 -0.54 -11.37 3.77
C CYS A 226 -0.99 -10.10 4.53
N HIS A 227 -1.51 -9.11 3.84
CA HIS A 227 -1.98 -7.84 4.42
C HIS A 227 -3.08 -7.20 3.59
N ALA A 228 -3.73 -6.20 4.16
CA ALA A 228 -4.72 -5.37 3.49
C ALA A 228 -4.07 -4.52 2.39
N LEU A 229 -4.82 -4.25 1.34
CA LEU A 229 -4.36 -3.47 0.20
C LEU A 229 -5.01 -2.09 0.15
N SER A 230 -4.21 -1.08 -0.11
CA SER A 230 -4.71 0.24 -0.47
C SER A 230 -5.03 0.33 -1.95
N PHE A 231 -6.02 1.13 -2.29
CA PHE A 231 -6.27 1.55 -3.66
C PHE A 231 -6.68 3.02 -3.71
N THR A 232 -6.32 3.67 -4.78
CA THR A 232 -6.81 5.01 -5.11
C THR A 232 -8.14 4.87 -5.82
N ILE A 233 -9.17 5.53 -5.31
CA ILE A 233 -10.53 5.47 -5.84
C ILE A 233 -10.74 6.51 -6.94
N ALA A 234 -11.61 6.25 -7.90
CA ALA A 234 -11.90 7.22 -8.95
C ALA A 234 -12.45 8.55 -8.38
N ASN A 235 -13.36 8.50 -7.41
CA ASN A 235 -13.70 9.63 -6.56
C ASN A 235 -14.35 9.15 -5.26
N ALA A 236 -13.98 9.75 -4.14
CA ALA A 236 -14.53 9.46 -2.83
C ALA A 236 -15.71 10.38 -2.48
N GLY A 237 -16.55 9.92 -1.58
CA GLY A 237 -17.54 10.74 -0.90
C GLY A 237 -16.89 11.84 -0.06
N LYS A 238 -17.64 12.89 0.27
CA LYS A 238 -17.16 13.98 1.13
C LYS A 238 -16.94 13.46 2.56
N GLY A 239 -15.76 13.77 3.13
CA GLY A 239 -15.36 13.32 4.45
C GLY A 239 -14.36 12.17 4.38
N PHE A 240 -14.17 11.48 5.50
CA PHE A 240 -13.25 10.37 5.62
C PHE A 240 -13.70 9.37 6.67
N SER A 241 -13.13 8.19 6.65
CA SER A 241 -13.35 7.08 7.57
C SER A 241 -12.03 6.67 8.21
N TYR A 242 -12.06 6.12 9.42
CA TYR A 242 -10.86 5.54 10.01
C TYR A 242 -10.27 4.43 9.09
N PRO A 243 -8.93 4.36 8.89
CA PRO A 243 -7.85 5.08 9.59
C PRO A 243 -7.46 6.42 8.96
N ALA A 244 -8.16 6.91 7.95
CA ALA A 244 -7.86 8.19 7.34
C ALA A 244 -7.93 9.34 8.36
N LYS A 245 -7.15 10.38 8.11
CA LYS A 245 -7.08 11.59 8.95
C LYS A 245 -7.69 12.81 8.27
N GLN A 246 -7.89 12.72 6.98
CA GLN A 246 -8.50 13.74 6.14
C GLN A 246 -9.07 13.06 4.89
N GLY A 247 -9.82 13.81 4.11
CA GLY A 247 -10.33 13.37 2.81
C GLY A 247 -10.60 14.57 1.92
N ASP A 248 -10.38 14.39 0.64
CA ASP A 248 -10.64 15.38 -0.39
C ASP A 248 -11.67 14.91 -1.42
N GLY A 249 -12.39 13.84 -1.09
CA GLY A 249 -13.50 13.34 -1.88
C GLY A 249 -14.54 14.42 -2.20
N THR A 250 -15.02 14.41 -3.42
CA THR A 250 -15.97 15.43 -3.91
C THR A 250 -17.28 14.83 -4.41
N SER A 251 -17.40 13.49 -4.44
CA SER A 251 -18.60 12.83 -4.89
C SER A 251 -19.81 13.19 -4.00
N THR A 252 -20.92 13.48 -4.63
CA THR A 252 -22.23 13.70 -3.98
C THR A 252 -23.09 12.44 -4.03
N ASN A 253 -22.61 11.36 -4.66
CA ASN A 253 -23.33 10.10 -4.68
C ASN A 253 -23.31 9.47 -3.28
N PRO A 254 -24.47 9.13 -2.69
CA PRO A 254 -24.53 8.56 -1.34
C PRO A 254 -23.88 7.17 -1.23
N ASN A 255 -23.58 6.53 -2.35
CA ASN A 255 -22.91 5.23 -2.44
C ASN A 255 -21.42 5.36 -2.81
N ALA A 256 -20.86 6.57 -2.87
CA ALA A 256 -19.43 6.73 -3.01
C ALA A 256 -18.76 6.44 -1.67
N PRO A 257 -17.82 5.49 -1.59
CA PRO A 257 -17.10 5.23 -0.35
C PRO A 257 -16.30 6.46 0.10
N LEU A 258 -16.06 6.54 1.40
CA LEU A 258 -15.16 7.54 1.96
C LEU A 258 -13.71 7.05 1.86
N GLU A 259 -12.80 7.98 1.77
CA GLU A 259 -11.38 7.67 1.96
C GLU A 259 -11.17 7.13 3.37
N GLY A 260 -10.36 6.07 3.50
CA GLY A 260 -10.22 5.27 4.71
C GLY A 260 -11.26 4.17 4.89
N GLN A 261 -12.36 4.18 4.15
CA GLN A 261 -13.38 3.16 4.31
C GLN A 261 -12.91 1.79 3.81
N TRP A 262 -13.14 0.77 4.65
CA TRP A 262 -12.70 -0.60 4.41
C TRP A 262 -13.70 -1.39 3.58
N PHE A 263 -13.16 -2.35 2.84
CA PHE A 263 -13.95 -3.33 2.10
C PHE A 263 -13.26 -4.69 2.08
N ARG A 264 -14.02 -5.72 1.73
CA ARG A 264 -13.54 -7.07 1.43
C ARG A 264 -14.31 -7.64 0.25
N ILE A 265 -13.85 -8.75 -0.31
CA ILE A 265 -14.71 -9.62 -1.13
C ILE A 265 -15.43 -10.57 -0.18
N ASP A 266 -16.70 -10.91 -0.47
CA ASP A 266 -17.47 -11.82 0.37
C ASP A 266 -16.68 -13.11 0.64
N PRO A 267 -16.41 -13.46 1.91
CA PRO A 267 -15.61 -14.63 2.26
C PRO A 267 -16.26 -15.97 1.87
N ASN A 268 -17.55 -15.99 1.56
CA ASN A 268 -18.26 -17.20 1.12
C ASN A 268 -18.10 -17.49 -0.38
N ILE A 269 -17.52 -16.58 -1.14
CA ILE A 269 -17.29 -16.74 -2.57
C ILE A 269 -16.03 -17.58 -2.80
N ASP A 270 -16.16 -18.67 -3.56
CA ASP A 270 -15.00 -19.41 -4.07
C ASP A 270 -14.40 -18.65 -5.26
N LEU A 271 -13.35 -17.88 -5.01
CA LEU A 271 -12.67 -17.08 -6.02
C LEU A 271 -12.07 -17.92 -7.16
N ASN A 272 -11.75 -19.19 -6.92
CA ASN A 272 -11.19 -20.05 -7.96
C ASN A 272 -12.23 -20.46 -9.02
N LYS A 273 -13.52 -20.31 -8.71
CA LYS A 273 -14.62 -20.51 -9.67
C LYS A 273 -14.87 -19.29 -10.54
N LEU A 274 -14.33 -18.14 -10.16
CA LEU A 274 -14.38 -16.94 -11.00
C LEU A 274 -13.28 -17.02 -12.05
N LYS A 275 -13.61 -16.66 -13.28
CA LYS A 275 -12.63 -16.64 -14.38
C LYS A 275 -11.75 -15.39 -14.34
N LEU A 276 -11.17 -15.09 -13.17
CA LEU A 276 -10.28 -13.96 -13.00
C LEU A 276 -8.91 -14.24 -13.62
N ARG A 277 -8.27 -13.19 -14.12
CA ARG A 277 -6.85 -13.27 -14.51
C ARG A 277 -5.99 -13.68 -13.31
N PRO A 278 -4.85 -14.36 -13.53
CA PRO A 278 -4.05 -14.88 -12.42
C PRO A 278 -3.60 -13.82 -11.43
N PHE A 279 -3.22 -12.63 -11.91
CA PHE A 279 -2.82 -11.54 -11.02
C PHE A 279 -4.01 -10.93 -10.27
N THR A 280 -5.14 -10.77 -10.92
CA THR A 280 -6.39 -10.35 -10.27
C THR A 280 -6.81 -11.33 -9.18
N LEU A 281 -6.67 -12.62 -9.43
CA LEU A 281 -6.97 -13.66 -8.44
C LEU A 281 -6.08 -13.55 -7.20
N LEU A 282 -4.78 -13.25 -7.36
CA LEU A 282 -3.87 -12.98 -6.25
C LEU A 282 -4.36 -11.81 -5.39
N VAL A 283 -4.67 -10.68 -6.04
CA VAL A 283 -5.17 -9.47 -5.38
C VAL A 283 -6.53 -9.72 -4.71
N ALA A 284 -7.44 -10.39 -5.39
CA ALA A 284 -8.76 -10.72 -4.86
C ALA A 284 -8.69 -11.62 -3.61
N LYS A 285 -7.77 -12.60 -3.58
CA LYS A 285 -7.55 -13.45 -2.40
C LYS A 285 -7.05 -12.63 -1.20
N ALA A 286 -6.14 -11.69 -1.40
CA ALA A 286 -5.68 -10.79 -0.35
C ALA A 286 -6.83 -9.93 0.19
N VAL A 287 -7.60 -9.31 -0.70
CA VAL A 287 -8.75 -8.49 -0.33
C VAL A 287 -9.85 -9.31 0.36
N GLN A 288 -10.06 -10.55 -0.04
CA GLN A 288 -11.03 -11.42 0.64
C GLN A 288 -10.61 -11.74 2.07
N LYS A 289 -9.32 -11.96 2.30
CA LYS A 289 -8.79 -12.37 3.62
C LYS A 289 -8.49 -11.18 4.53
N TYR A 290 -7.82 -10.17 4.02
CA TYR A 290 -7.31 -9.05 4.81
C TYR A 290 -8.01 -7.72 4.52
N GLY A 291 -8.84 -7.68 3.49
CA GLY A 291 -9.55 -6.47 3.08
C GLY A 291 -8.70 -5.50 2.28
N GLY A 292 -9.29 -4.38 2.05
CA GLY A 292 -8.66 -3.21 1.47
C GLY A 292 -9.34 -1.93 1.94
N TYR A 293 -8.78 -0.80 1.59
CA TYR A 293 -9.35 0.50 1.92
C TYR A 293 -9.03 1.54 0.83
N ALA A 294 -9.94 2.50 0.67
CA ALA A 294 -9.71 3.62 -0.23
C ALA A 294 -8.66 4.55 0.39
N ALA A 295 -7.54 4.73 -0.27
CA ALA A 295 -6.41 5.51 0.25
C ALA A 295 -6.45 6.97 -0.21
N ASP A 296 -6.91 7.21 -1.42
CA ASP A 296 -6.88 8.51 -2.07
C ASP A 296 -7.86 8.50 -3.26
N LYS A 297 -8.07 9.62 -3.92
CA LYS A 297 -8.80 9.72 -5.19
C LYS A 297 -7.90 10.19 -6.32
N ASN A 298 -8.25 9.87 -7.57
CA ASN A 298 -7.49 10.31 -8.74
C ASN A 298 -8.33 10.91 -9.87
N LEU A 299 -9.66 10.88 -9.76
CA LEU A 299 -10.62 11.37 -10.76
C LEU A 299 -10.57 10.63 -12.11
N PHE A 300 -10.03 9.41 -12.14
CA PHE A 300 -9.92 8.60 -13.37
C PHE A 300 -10.49 7.20 -13.18
N CYS A 301 -9.76 6.32 -12.51
CA CYS A 301 -10.09 4.91 -12.34
C CYS A 301 -9.75 4.44 -10.93
N HIS A 302 -10.10 3.20 -10.61
CA HIS A 302 -9.59 2.57 -9.41
C HIS A 302 -8.18 2.06 -9.66
N THR A 303 -7.26 2.31 -8.74
CA THR A 303 -5.85 1.97 -8.94
C THR A 303 -5.28 1.33 -7.68
N PHE A 304 -4.92 0.05 -7.75
CA PHE A 304 -4.08 -0.56 -6.73
C PHE A 304 -2.64 -0.11 -6.89
N THR A 305 -1.88 -0.19 -5.82
CA THR A 305 -0.48 0.26 -5.79
C THR A 305 0.44 -0.92 -5.58
N ALA A 306 1.49 -1.02 -6.39
CA ALA A 306 2.54 -2.00 -6.24
C ALA A 306 3.83 -1.37 -5.70
N GLU A 307 4.68 -2.17 -5.10
CA GLU A 307 6.03 -1.78 -4.70
C GLU A 307 6.82 -1.25 -5.89
N HIS A 308 7.46 -0.10 -5.70
CA HIS A 308 8.28 0.51 -6.74
C HIS A 308 9.56 -0.31 -6.99
N PRO A 309 9.87 -0.69 -8.23
CA PRO A 309 10.96 -1.61 -8.54
C PRO A 309 12.36 -1.01 -8.45
N ILE A 310 12.51 0.25 -8.05
CA ILE A 310 13.79 0.98 -8.10
C ILE A 310 14.94 0.24 -7.41
N ASN A 311 14.68 -0.41 -6.27
CA ASN A 311 15.71 -1.12 -5.52
C ASN A 311 16.27 -2.34 -6.28
N GLU A 312 15.53 -2.89 -7.22
CA GLU A 312 16.01 -3.96 -8.09
C GLU A 312 16.63 -3.41 -9.39
N MET A 313 16.00 -2.39 -9.97
CA MET A 313 16.46 -1.79 -11.22
C MET A 313 17.87 -1.19 -11.10
N VAL A 314 18.21 -0.57 -9.98
CA VAL A 314 19.58 -0.05 -9.73
C VAL A 314 20.63 -1.15 -9.58
N GLN A 315 20.22 -2.39 -9.38
CA GLN A 315 21.07 -3.58 -9.41
C GLN A 315 21.19 -4.18 -10.82
N GLY A 316 20.62 -3.53 -11.83
CA GLY A 316 20.62 -4.02 -13.21
C GLY A 316 19.57 -5.10 -13.51
N LYS A 317 18.63 -5.36 -12.58
CA LYS A 317 17.55 -6.30 -12.83
C LYS A 317 16.44 -5.64 -13.67
N PRO A 318 15.74 -6.40 -14.52
CA PRO A 318 14.56 -5.90 -15.21
C PRO A 318 13.49 -5.42 -14.24
N ASN A 319 12.63 -4.49 -14.69
CA ASN A 319 11.43 -4.14 -13.92
C ASN A 319 10.50 -5.37 -13.84
N PRO A 320 10.23 -5.90 -12.64
CA PRO A 320 9.45 -7.13 -12.49
C PRO A 320 7.99 -6.99 -12.95
N TRP A 321 7.47 -5.76 -12.98
CA TRP A 321 6.09 -5.45 -13.33
C TRP A 321 5.86 -5.25 -14.84
N GLU A 322 6.89 -5.14 -15.64
CA GLU A 322 6.79 -4.92 -17.08
C GLU A 322 7.03 -6.19 -17.87
N LYS A 323 6.61 -6.19 -19.14
CA LYS A 323 6.87 -7.30 -20.06
C LYS A 323 8.36 -7.64 -20.09
N GLY A 324 8.68 -8.89 -19.87
CA GLY A 324 10.06 -9.39 -19.70
C GLY A 324 10.51 -9.44 -18.24
N GLY A 325 9.76 -8.88 -17.30
CA GLY A 325 9.97 -9.03 -15.86
C GLY A 325 9.30 -10.30 -15.33
N ASP A 326 9.89 -10.87 -14.31
CA ASP A 326 9.50 -12.21 -13.79
C ASP A 326 8.07 -12.27 -13.24
N ILE A 327 7.57 -11.20 -12.61
CA ILE A 327 6.19 -11.14 -12.13
C ILE A 327 5.22 -11.01 -13.30
N TYR A 328 5.53 -10.13 -14.25
CA TYR A 328 4.70 -9.97 -15.44
C TYR A 328 4.54 -11.29 -16.18
N GLU A 329 5.64 -12.02 -16.40
CA GLU A 329 5.64 -13.31 -17.11
C GLU A 329 4.93 -14.40 -16.29
N LYS A 330 5.16 -14.45 -14.97
CA LYS A 330 4.52 -15.41 -14.07
C LYS A 330 3.00 -15.35 -14.15
N TYR A 331 2.43 -14.15 -14.23
CA TYR A 331 0.98 -13.94 -14.24
C TYR A 331 0.39 -13.72 -15.63
N ASN A 332 1.21 -13.77 -16.69
CA ASN A 332 0.82 -13.42 -18.05
C ASN A 332 0.14 -12.04 -18.12
N GLY A 333 0.78 -11.05 -17.49
CA GLY A 333 0.29 -9.69 -17.32
C GLY A 333 -0.22 -9.38 -15.92
N ILE A 334 -0.27 -8.10 -15.61
CA ILE A 334 -0.64 -7.57 -14.28
C ILE A 334 -1.90 -6.69 -14.32
N ASP A 335 -2.72 -6.87 -15.33
CA ASP A 335 -3.97 -6.14 -15.52
C ASP A 335 -5.03 -6.56 -14.49
N LEU A 336 -5.73 -5.57 -13.91
CA LEU A 336 -6.74 -5.73 -12.88
C LEU A 336 -8.15 -5.34 -13.35
N ASN A 337 -8.39 -5.19 -14.66
CA ASN A 337 -9.68 -4.74 -15.20
C ASN A 337 -10.85 -5.67 -14.88
N ASP A 338 -10.56 -6.93 -14.56
CA ASP A 338 -11.55 -7.91 -14.15
C ASP A 338 -11.71 -8.04 -12.62
N PHE A 339 -11.18 -7.07 -11.85
CA PHE A 339 -11.36 -7.06 -10.39
C PHE A 339 -12.86 -6.99 -10.05
N PRO A 340 -13.37 -7.93 -9.22
CA PRO A 340 -14.80 -8.12 -9.03
C PRO A 340 -15.42 -7.13 -8.04
N TRP A 341 -15.41 -5.84 -8.31
CA TRP A 341 -15.99 -4.80 -7.46
C TRP A 341 -17.42 -5.07 -7.02
N HIS A 342 -18.22 -5.67 -7.89
CA HIS A 342 -19.63 -6.00 -7.59
C HIS A 342 -19.79 -7.09 -6.52
N LEU A 343 -18.74 -7.82 -6.19
CA LEU A 343 -18.70 -8.83 -5.13
C LEU A 343 -18.11 -8.29 -3.81
N THR A 344 -17.82 -7.02 -3.76
CA THR A 344 -17.25 -6.40 -2.55
C THR A 344 -18.32 -6.13 -1.49
N GLN A 345 -17.88 -6.15 -0.25
CA GLN A 345 -18.66 -5.84 0.94
C GLN A 345 -17.95 -4.71 1.68
N TRP A 346 -18.67 -3.66 2.04
CA TRP A 346 -18.11 -2.44 2.61
C TRP A 346 -18.44 -2.30 4.09
N ALA A 347 -17.44 -1.91 4.87
CA ALA A 347 -17.58 -1.69 6.30
C ALA A 347 -18.38 -0.40 6.61
N PRO A 348 -19.00 -0.30 7.78
CA PRO A 348 -19.48 0.97 8.30
C PRO A 348 -18.35 1.99 8.39
N VAL A 349 -18.73 3.27 8.32
CA VAL A 349 -17.77 4.38 8.55
C VAL A 349 -17.11 4.19 9.91
N ASP A 350 -15.84 4.51 10.00
CA ASP A 350 -15.02 4.42 11.21
C ASP A 350 -14.84 2.99 11.78
N TRP A 351 -15.07 1.96 10.97
CA TRP A 351 -14.81 0.59 11.42
C TRP A 351 -13.33 0.38 11.79
N GLY A 352 -13.13 -0.15 12.99
CA GLY A 352 -11.78 -0.45 13.52
C GLY A 352 -11.17 0.65 14.37
N LYS A 353 -11.92 1.76 14.54
CA LYS A 353 -11.51 2.87 15.42
C LYS A 353 -11.54 2.49 16.91
#